data_f5259b79a8fa9b0d8bc6f1b585402dff
#
_entry.id   f5259b79a8fa9b0d8bc6f1b585402dff
#
_cell.length_a   1.000
_cell.length_b   1.000
_cell.length_c   1.000
_cell.angle_alpha   90.00
_cell.angle_beta   90.00
_cell.angle_gamma   90.00
#
_symmetry.space_group_name_H-M   'P 1'
#
loop_
_entity.id
_entity.type
_entity.pdbx_description
1 polymer ?
#
loop_
_entity_poly.entity_id
_entity_poly.type
_entity_poly.pdbx_seq_one_letter_code
_entity_poly.pdbx_strand_id
1 'polypeptide(L)'
;MTTVTRAVFAAFTVCILSMSGFGISGAADPIRIGAILSYSGPSAPLGLPQVNALKLAESEINAHGGVNGRQVHFEIVDDEAKADVASQLATQQIASGVAAIICGTRVDTTNAVARITAQAGMLQIILTPTVSTWKSKSGVVTKTIFEAQASDELEGRALLAYAKRKLAVKKIAFMHDANFFGTSGAEIVTDVAKTMSVDVVGNEAYAGDATDFTPQIQKLIAANPDAIVLWGATTTPALVTKAIRTLGYTKPILASGGVDSEAFLKIAGPAAAGMYAAGNVSKAHPGATQEAFVKLYEGVYKIPAVTFALQAWDASLIIAAAVKGTGGKTDGRSLAAWLEKGVPITATQSVFKFSAADHNGQTIDAVHMIVPQNGAWIDAPV
;
A
#
# COMPACT_ATOMS: atom_id res chain seq x y z
N MET A 1 31.05 91.94 -37.23
CA MET A 1 30.40 90.96 -38.05
C MET A 1 30.01 89.81 -37.12
N THR A 2 29.07 89.94 -36.50
CA THR A 2 27.72 89.54 -36.15
C THR A 2 27.39 88.10 -36.47
N THR A 3 27.21 87.28 -35.45
CA THR A 3 26.45 86.05 -35.54
C THR A 3 25.67 85.83 -34.26
N VAL A 4 24.37 85.71 -34.40
CA VAL A 4 23.34 85.60 -33.36
C VAL A 4 23.17 84.14 -33.04
N THR A 5 23.33 83.78 -31.79
CA THR A 5 23.08 82.42 -31.30
C THR A 5 21.66 82.33 -30.70
N ARG A 6 20.80 81.53 -31.29
CA ARG A 6 19.47 81.15 -30.76
C ARG A 6 19.59 79.97 -29.80
N ALA A 7 19.16 80.16 -28.57
CA ALA A 7 18.98 79.08 -27.59
C ALA A 7 17.65 78.38 -27.84
N VAL A 8 17.71 77.03 -27.91
CA VAL A 8 16.54 76.16 -27.94
C VAL A 8 16.43 75.51 -26.58
N PHE A 9 15.40 75.80 -25.83
CA PHE A 9 15.02 75.08 -24.61
C PHE A 9 14.37 73.73 -24.99
N ALA A 10 15.01 72.59 -24.67
CA ALA A 10 14.41 71.29 -24.75
C ALA A 10 13.81 70.95 -23.38
N ALA A 11 12.49 70.87 -23.32
CA ALA A 11 11.79 70.37 -22.15
C ALA A 11 11.99 68.85 -22.01
N PHE A 12 12.66 68.41 -20.95
CA PHE A 12 12.76 67.01 -20.57
C PHE A 12 11.46 66.60 -19.84
N THR A 13 10.59 65.84 -20.53
CA THR A 13 9.45 65.16 -19.91
C THR A 13 9.96 63.90 -19.25
N VAL A 14 10.02 63.87 -17.92
CA VAL A 14 10.34 62.71 -17.14
C VAL A 14 9.12 61.79 -17.16
N CYS A 15 9.15 60.74 -17.99
CA CYS A 15 8.22 59.59 -17.87
C CYS A 15 8.60 58.76 -16.65
N ILE A 16 7.85 58.92 -15.58
CA ILE A 16 7.89 58.01 -14.44
C ILE A 16 7.24 56.70 -14.92
N LEU A 17 8.05 55.73 -15.34
CA LEU A 17 7.61 54.34 -15.47
C LEU A 17 7.27 53.83 -14.06
N SER A 18 5.99 53.73 -13.76
CA SER A 18 5.50 52.95 -12.63
C SER A 18 5.88 51.47 -12.89
N MET A 19 6.98 51.00 -12.32
CA MET A 19 7.28 49.61 -12.17
C MET A 19 6.18 49.03 -11.27
N SER A 20 5.14 48.45 -11.91
CA SER A 20 4.23 47.56 -11.24
C SER A 20 5.08 46.42 -10.68
N GLY A 21 5.23 46.42 -9.37
CA GLY A 21 5.97 45.36 -8.67
C GLY A 21 5.39 44.01 -9.04
N PHE A 22 6.14 43.24 -9.83
CA PHE A 22 5.98 41.78 -9.82
C PHE A 22 6.31 41.38 -8.39
N GLY A 23 5.25 41.22 -7.57
CA GLY A 23 5.36 40.58 -6.29
C GLY A 23 5.93 39.18 -6.57
N ILE A 24 7.14 38.95 -6.09
CA ILE A 24 7.65 37.59 -5.96
C ILE A 24 6.65 36.91 -5.03
N SER A 25 5.67 36.22 -5.62
CA SER A 25 4.82 35.31 -4.86
C SER A 25 5.79 34.29 -4.27
N GLY A 26 6.15 34.45 -3.00
CA GLY A 26 6.96 33.46 -2.31
C GLY A 26 6.31 32.10 -2.52
N ALA A 27 7.06 31.11 -2.98
CA ALA A 27 6.55 29.76 -3.13
C ALA A 27 5.91 29.37 -1.79
N ALA A 28 4.63 28.98 -1.83
CA ALA A 28 3.94 28.54 -0.63
C ALA A 28 4.70 27.32 -0.04
N ASP A 29 4.77 27.23 1.29
CA ASP A 29 5.46 26.14 1.96
C ASP A 29 4.99 24.77 1.41
N PRO A 30 5.91 23.82 1.19
CA PRO A 30 5.57 22.52 0.65
C PRO A 30 4.61 21.78 1.58
N ILE A 31 3.80 20.90 1.00
CA ILE A 31 2.98 19.94 1.75
C ILE A 31 3.91 18.81 2.16
N ARG A 32 4.25 18.74 3.44
CA ARG A 32 5.12 17.69 3.99
C ARG A 32 4.26 16.49 4.39
N ILE A 33 4.63 15.31 3.92
CA ILE A 33 3.93 14.04 4.19
C ILE A 33 4.96 13.09 4.79
N GLY A 34 4.69 12.59 5.99
CA GLY A 34 5.52 11.57 6.61
C GLY A 34 5.33 10.21 5.95
N ALA A 35 6.41 9.42 5.87
CA ALA A 35 6.33 8.04 5.42
C ALA A 35 7.24 7.17 6.30
N ILE A 36 6.64 6.26 7.07
CA ILE A 36 7.34 5.37 8.01
C ILE A 36 7.23 3.95 7.44
N LEU A 37 8.33 3.42 6.92
CA LEU A 37 8.39 2.18 6.16
C LEU A 37 9.55 1.31 6.62
N SER A 38 9.41 -0.02 6.50
CA SER A 38 10.52 -0.96 6.80
C SER A 38 11.25 -1.30 5.50
N TYR A 39 12.30 -0.56 5.16
CA TYR A 39 13.04 -0.78 3.91
C TYR A 39 14.48 -1.25 4.10
N SER A 40 14.83 -1.68 5.31
CA SER A 40 16.07 -2.39 5.61
C SER A 40 15.81 -3.82 6.11
N GLY A 41 16.88 -4.61 6.23
CA GLY A 41 16.82 -5.99 6.74
C GLY A 41 15.89 -6.91 5.94
N PRO A 42 15.26 -7.89 6.59
CA PRO A 42 14.40 -8.89 5.92
C PRO A 42 13.15 -8.30 5.26
N SER A 43 12.73 -7.09 5.65
CA SER A 43 11.57 -6.40 5.08
C SER A 43 11.91 -5.57 3.85
N ALA A 44 13.20 -5.38 3.51
CA ALA A 44 13.62 -4.58 2.37
C ALA A 44 12.95 -4.94 1.04
N PRO A 45 12.70 -6.23 0.70
CA PRO A 45 12.01 -6.59 -0.54
C PRO A 45 10.58 -6.02 -0.66
N LEU A 46 9.95 -5.68 0.46
CA LEU A 46 8.62 -5.09 0.52
C LEU A 46 8.71 -3.55 0.58
N GLY A 47 9.58 -3.03 1.43
CA GLY A 47 9.69 -1.59 1.70
C GLY A 47 10.38 -0.79 0.61
N LEU A 48 11.40 -1.33 -0.05
CA LEU A 48 12.10 -0.61 -1.13
C LEU A 48 11.19 -0.24 -2.31
N PRO A 49 10.29 -1.11 -2.81
CA PRO A 49 9.30 -0.72 -3.81
C PRO A 49 8.39 0.42 -3.36
N GLN A 50 8.00 0.45 -2.07
CA GLN A 50 7.20 1.54 -1.49
C GLN A 50 7.96 2.87 -1.50
N VAL A 51 9.23 2.86 -1.05
CA VAL A 51 10.13 4.03 -1.08
C VAL A 51 10.29 4.58 -2.49
N ASN A 52 10.54 3.69 -3.45
CA ASN A 52 10.70 4.07 -4.86
C ASN A 52 9.42 4.73 -5.41
N ALA A 53 8.26 4.14 -5.12
CA ALA A 53 6.98 4.68 -5.57
C ALA A 53 6.69 6.08 -4.97
N LEU A 54 7.00 6.32 -3.69
CA LEU A 54 6.82 7.64 -3.08
C LEU A 54 7.76 8.71 -3.66
N LYS A 55 9.03 8.35 -3.91
CA LYS A 55 9.98 9.25 -4.60
C LYS A 55 9.51 9.60 -6.01
N LEU A 56 8.98 8.61 -6.72
CA LEU A 56 8.41 8.82 -8.05
C LEU A 56 7.16 9.69 -7.99
N ALA A 57 6.27 9.47 -7.01
CA ALA A 57 5.08 10.26 -6.78
C ALA A 57 5.42 11.74 -6.47
N GLU A 58 6.43 11.99 -5.64
CA GLU A 58 6.92 13.34 -5.37
C GLU A 58 7.35 14.04 -6.66
N SER A 59 8.17 13.36 -7.47
CA SER A 59 8.63 13.90 -8.75
C SER A 59 7.48 14.21 -9.69
N GLU A 60 6.55 13.29 -9.88
CA GLU A 60 5.42 13.44 -10.80
C GLU A 60 4.42 14.50 -10.35
N ILE A 61 4.03 14.48 -9.08
CA ILE A 61 3.11 15.50 -8.54
C ILE A 61 3.72 16.90 -8.70
N ASN A 62 5.01 17.04 -8.38
CA ASN A 62 5.71 18.32 -8.43
C ASN A 62 5.96 18.80 -9.87
N ALA A 63 6.25 17.89 -10.80
CA ALA A 63 6.39 18.21 -12.22
C ALA A 63 5.08 18.77 -12.83
N HIS A 64 3.93 18.36 -12.28
CA HIS A 64 2.61 18.83 -12.67
C HIS A 64 2.10 20.04 -11.84
N GLY A 65 2.99 20.74 -11.14
CA GLY A 65 2.67 21.97 -10.39
C GLY A 65 2.23 21.74 -8.95
N GLY A 66 2.42 20.55 -8.41
CA GLY A 66 2.10 20.21 -7.02
C GLY A 66 0.59 20.06 -6.77
N VAL A 67 0.19 20.19 -5.51
CA VAL A 67 -1.22 20.16 -5.08
C VAL A 67 -1.65 21.56 -4.70
N ASN A 68 -2.66 22.09 -5.38
CA ASN A 68 -3.11 23.48 -5.23
C ASN A 68 -1.96 24.51 -5.35
N GLY A 69 -0.99 24.27 -6.26
CA GLY A 69 0.18 25.12 -6.49
C GLY A 69 1.29 24.99 -5.44
N ARG A 70 1.16 24.06 -4.49
CA ARG A 70 2.18 23.77 -3.47
C ARG A 70 2.92 22.49 -3.84
N GLN A 71 4.25 22.52 -3.72
CA GLN A 71 5.07 21.31 -3.88
C GLN A 71 4.76 20.31 -2.77
N VAL A 72 4.91 19.00 -3.06
CA VAL A 72 4.80 17.91 -2.09
C VAL A 72 6.20 17.43 -1.73
N HIS A 73 6.42 17.06 -0.48
CA HIS A 73 7.67 16.47 -0.01
C HIS A 73 7.37 15.29 0.93
N PHE A 74 7.91 14.09 0.58
CA PHE A 74 7.79 12.90 1.43
C PHE A 74 9.00 12.76 2.36
N GLU A 75 8.76 12.80 3.67
CA GLU A 75 9.75 12.52 4.71
C GLU A 75 9.80 11.01 4.98
N ILE A 76 10.59 10.30 4.17
CA ILE A 76 10.67 8.85 4.19
C ILE A 76 11.71 8.41 5.23
N VAL A 77 11.29 7.62 6.22
CA VAL A 77 12.15 7.11 7.30
C VAL A 77 11.98 5.59 7.46
N ASP A 78 13.05 4.93 7.89
CA ASP A 78 13.09 3.48 8.13
C ASP A 78 12.75 3.17 9.58
N ASP A 79 11.74 2.35 9.79
CA ASP A 79 11.38 1.84 11.13
C ASP A 79 12.14 0.55 11.50
N GLU A 80 13.00 0.05 10.59
CA GLU A 80 13.80 -1.17 10.78
C GLU A 80 12.95 -2.40 11.15
N ALA A 81 11.66 -2.39 10.79
CA ALA A 81 10.67 -3.38 11.19
C ALA A 81 10.49 -3.49 12.73
N LYS A 82 10.69 -2.40 13.46
CA LYS A 82 10.59 -2.32 14.92
C LYS A 82 9.45 -1.39 15.33
N ALA A 83 8.48 -1.91 16.11
CA ALA A 83 7.28 -1.17 16.50
C ALA A 83 7.58 0.03 17.44
N ASP A 84 8.60 -0.05 18.26
CA ASP A 84 9.05 1.04 19.13
C ASP A 84 9.71 2.17 18.33
N VAL A 85 10.56 1.83 17.36
CA VAL A 85 11.17 2.79 16.42
C VAL A 85 10.08 3.49 15.61
N ALA A 86 9.13 2.73 15.05
CA ALA A 86 8.01 3.29 14.30
C ALA A 86 7.18 4.28 15.14
N SER A 87 6.91 3.97 16.41
CA SER A 87 6.20 4.87 17.35
C SER A 87 6.96 6.17 17.61
N GLN A 88 8.28 6.10 17.80
CA GLN A 88 9.13 7.28 17.99
C GLN A 88 9.15 8.16 16.73
N LEU A 89 9.32 7.56 15.55
CA LEU A 89 9.30 8.27 14.27
C LEU A 89 7.94 8.94 14.00
N ALA A 90 6.82 8.27 14.33
CA ALA A 90 5.50 8.87 14.21
C ALA A 90 5.36 10.12 15.08
N THR A 91 5.82 10.04 16.34
CA THR A 91 5.81 11.18 17.27
C THR A 91 6.66 12.35 16.74
N GLN A 92 7.83 12.06 16.19
CA GLN A 92 8.71 13.08 15.58
C GLN A 92 8.10 13.72 14.35
N GLN A 93 7.53 12.95 13.43
CA GLN A 93 6.89 13.47 12.22
C GLN A 93 5.64 14.31 12.54
N ILE A 94 4.83 13.91 13.52
CA ILE A 94 3.70 14.74 13.99
C ILE A 94 4.20 16.05 14.57
N ALA A 95 5.23 16.03 15.41
CA ALA A 95 5.81 17.22 16.01
C ALA A 95 6.45 18.15 14.96
N SER A 96 6.98 17.61 13.87
CA SER A 96 7.52 18.38 12.75
C SER A 96 6.45 19.04 11.88
N GLY A 97 5.17 18.70 12.05
CA GLY A 97 4.04 19.31 11.35
C GLY A 97 3.77 18.75 9.96
N VAL A 98 3.97 17.44 9.74
CA VAL A 98 3.52 16.78 8.50
C VAL A 98 1.99 16.81 8.38
N ALA A 99 1.47 16.84 7.16
CA ALA A 99 0.04 16.89 6.86
C ALA A 99 -0.67 15.53 7.08
N ALA A 100 0.05 14.46 6.79
CA ALA A 100 -0.42 13.08 6.91
C ALA A 100 0.78 12.14 7.08
N ILE A 101 0.52 10.90 7.50
CA ILE A 101 1.54 9.84 7.58
C ILE A 101 1.11 8.65 6.72
N ILE A 102 2.00 8.17 5.85
CA ILE A 102 1.91 6.89 5.17
C ILE A 102 2.71 5.88 5.99
N CYS A 103 2.12 4.73 6.30
CA CYS A 103 2.81 3.67 7.03
C CYS A 103 2.27 2.30 6.60
N GLY A 104 3.14 1.28 6.58
CA GLY A 104 2.57 -0.04 6.35
C GLY A 104 3.36 -0.99 5.49
N THR A 105 4.65 -1.14 5.73
CA THR A 105 5.38 -2.31 5.24
C THR A 105 5.03 -3.55 6.07
N ARG A 106 4.83 -3.35 7.38
CA ARG A 106 4.48 -4.42 8.35
C ARG A 106 3.29 -4.02 9.21
N VAL A 107 2.49 -4.99 9.61
CA VAL A 107 1.28 -4.74 10.42
C VAL A 107 1.60 -4.32 11.85
N ASP A 108 2.64 -4.90 12.45
CA ASP A 108 3.08 -4.56 13.81
C ASP A 108 3.55 -3.10 13.93
N THR A 109 4.37 -2.62 13.00
CA THR A 109 4.78 -1.21 12.94
C THR A 109 3.61 -0.30 12.58
N THR A 110 2.76 -0.72 11.65
CA THR A 110 1.53 0.02 11.28
C THR A 110 0.62 0.25 12.48
N ASN A 111 0.35 -0.79 13.27
CA ASN A 111 -0.48 -0.69 14.48
C ASN A 111 0.16 0.18 15.56
N ALA A 112 1.49 0.17 15.67
CA ALA A 112 2.20 1.04 16.60
C ALA A 112 2.03 2.52 16.21
N VAL A 113 2.21 2.86 14.93
CA VAL A 113 1.97 4.21 14.39
C VAL A 113 0.50 4.60 14.53
N ALA A 114 -0.43 3.70 14.24
CA ALA A 114 -1.87 3.96 14.27
C ALA A 114 -2.37 4.44 15.64
N ARG A 115 -1.83 3.91 16.73
CA ARG A 115 -2.15 4.38 18.08
C ARG A 115 -1.77 5.84 18.30
N ILE A 116 -0.61 6.25 17.78
CA ILE A 116 -0.09 7.62 17.94
C ILE A 116 -0.86 8.60 17.04
N THR A 117 -1.05 8.25 15.78
CA THR A 117 -1.77 9.10 14.81
C THR A 117 -3.24 9.30 15.16
N ALA A 118 -3.92 8.25 15.63
CA ALA A 118 -5.32 8.33 16.08
C ALA A 118 -5.48 9.29 17.26
N GLN A 119 -4.61 9.22 18.26
CA GLN A 119 -4.63 10.13 19.43
C GLN A 119 -4.37 11.57 19.01
N ALA A 120 -3.45 11.80 18.08
CA ALA A 120 -3.13 13.13 17.55
C ALA A 120 -4.20 13.68 16.59
N GLY A 121 -5.14 12.86 16.10
CA GLY A 121 -6.06 13.23 15.03
C GLY A 121 -5.36 13.44 13.69
N MET A 122 -4.21 12.78 13.48
CA MET A 122 -3.42 12.82 12.26
C MET A 122 -4.00 11.86 11.22
N LEU A 123 -4.14 12.29 9.97
CA LEU A 123 -4.47 11.38 8.88
C LEU A 123 -3.34 10.36 8.69
N GLN A 124 -3.69 9.09 8.72
CA GLN A 124 -2.80 8.00 8.36
C GLN A 124 -3.39 7.19 7.20
N ILE A 125 -2.59 6.96 6.17
CA ILE A 125 -2.91 5.99 5.12
C ILE A 125 -2.04 4.76 5.34
N ILE A 126 -2.69 3.61 5.58
CA ILE A 126 -2.00 2.34 5.80
C ILE A 126 -1.87 1.56 4.50
N LEU A 127 -0.74 0.87 4.35
CA LEU A 127 -0.40 0.05 3.17
C LEU A 127 -0.51 -1.46 3.47
N THR A 128 -0.94 -1.82 4.67
CA THR A 128 -1.15 -3.22 5.09
C THR A 128 -2.62 -3.60 4.97
N PRO A 129 -2.94 -4.83 4.52
CA PRO A 129 -4.32 -5.30 4.31
C PRO A 129 -4.98 -5.69 5.65
N THR A 130 -5.16 -4.73 6.56
CA THR A 130 -5.53 -5.02 7.95
C THR A 130 -6.72 -4.17 8.41
N VAL A 131 -7.93 -4.67 8.22
CA VAL A 131 -9.17 -4.01 8.67
C VAL A 131 -9.13 -3.68 10.17
N SER A 132 -8.57 -4.55 11.00
CA SER A 132 -8.52 -4.37 12.46
C SER A 132 -7.70 -3.16 12.93
N THR A 133 -6.87 -2.56 12.06
CA THR A 133 -6.13 -1.33 12.37
C THR A 133 -7.05 -0.10 12.43
N TRP A 134 -8.09 -0.05 11.62
CA TRP A 134 -9.00 1.08 11.53
C TRP A 134 -10.44 0.78 11.98
N LYS A 135 -10.82 -0.51 12.09
CA LYS A 135 -12.16 -0.93 12.51
C LYS A 135 -12.07 -2.04 13.55
N SER A 136 -12.64 -1.82 14.72
CA SER A 136 -12.72 -2.82 15.79
C SER A 136 -13.68 -3.96 15.45
N LYS A 137 -13.57 -5.09 16.14
CA LYS A 137 -14.55 -6.22 16.06
C LYS A 137 -15.99 -5.78 16.42
N SER A 138 -16.14 -4.71 17.22
CA SER A 138 -17.45 -4.13 17.54
C SER A 138 -17.99 -3.13 16.50
N GLY A 139 -17.24 -2.93 15.41
CA GLY A 139 -17.62 -2.04 14.31
C GLY A 139 -17.26 -0.57 14.50
N VAL A 140 -16.54 -0.22 15.57
CA VAL A 140 -16.07 1.16 15.78
C VAL A 140 -14.93 1.48 14.81
N VAL A 141 -15.11 2.55 14.03
CA VAL A 141 -14.15 3.02 13.02
C VAL A 141 -13.28 4.14 13.61
N THR A 142 -11.96 4.03 13.42
CA THR A 142 -10.98 5.07 13.77
C THR A 142 -10.95 6.13 12.66
N LYS A 143 -11.49 7.31 12.94
CA LYS A 143 -11.82 8.34 11.94
C LYS A 143 -10.68 8.84 11.05
N THR A 144 -9.45 8.69 11.46
CA THR A 144 -8.29 9.26 10.75
C THR A 144 -7.36 8.22 10.12
N ILE A 145 -7.75 6.94 10.14
CA ILE A 145 -6.96 5.86 9.53
C ILE A 145 -7.71 5.29 8.34
N PHE A 146 -7.07 5.31 7.16
CA PHE A 146 -7.62 4.79 5.90
C PHE A 146 -6.64 3.79 5.29
N GLU A 147 -7.13 2.85 4.51
CA GLU A 147 -6.37 1.74 3.94
C GLU A 147 -6.26 1.89 2.43
N ALA A 148 -5.03 1.85 1.90
CA ALA A 148 -4.74 1.98 0.48
C ALA A 148 -4.39 0.65 -0.19
N GLN A 149 -4.88 -0.46 0.37
CA GLN A 149 -4.72 -1.80 -0.18
C GLN A 149 -6.02 -2.58 -0.03
N ALA A 150 -6.24 -3.57 -0.88
CA ALA A 150 -7.33 -4.52 -0.66
C ALA A 150 -7.16 -5.19 0.71
N SER A 151 -8.22 -5.16 1.51
CA SER A 151 -8.20 -5.71 2.86
C SER A 151 -8.02 -7.24 2.85
N ASP A 152 -7.54 -7.79 3.96
CA ASP A 152 -7.48 -9.23 4.20
C ASP A 152 -8.84 -9.93 4.00
N GLU A 153 -9.95 -9.25 4.28
CA GLU A 153 -11.29 -9.75 3.97
C GLU A 153 -11.52 -9.86 2.45
N LEU A 154 -11.17 -8.84 1.67
CA LEU A 154 -11.30 -8.84 0.22
C LEU A 154 -10.38 -9.89 -0.43
N GLU A 155 -9.12 -9.96 0.01
CA GLU A 155 -8.19 -11.01 -0.44
C GLU A 155 -8.73 -12.41 -0.16
N GLY A 156 -9.20 -12.66 1.06
CA GLY A 156 -9.80 -13.93 1.45
C GLY A 156 -11.03 -14.30 0.62
N ARG A 157 -11.92 -13.33 0.37
CA ARG A 157 -13.09 -13.54 -0.50
C ARG A 157 -12.69 -13.88 -1.95
N ALA A 158 -11.71 -13.19 -2.51
CA ALA A 158 -11.23 -13.42 -3.87
C ALA A 158 -10.58 -14.82 -3.98
N LEU A 159 -9.67 -15.16 -3.05
CA LEU A 159 -9.02 -16.47 -2.98
C LEU A 159 -10.04 -17.60 -2.89
N LEU A 160 -10.98 -17.53 -1.95
CA LEU A 160 -11.95 -18.61 -1.75
C LEU A 160 -12.99 -18.68 -2.87
N ALA A 161 -13.39 -17.54 -3.47
CA ALA A 161 -14.28 -17.53 -4.64
C ALA A 161 -13.61 -18.21 -5.84
N TYR A 162 -12.34 -17.92 -6.10
CA TYR A 162 -11.56 -18.56 -7.15
C TYR A 162 -11.39 -20.06 -6.86
N ALA A 163 -10.99 -20.42 -5.63
CA ALA A 163 -10.76 -21.80 -5.22
C ALA A 163 -12.02 -22.66 -5.37
N LYS A 164 -13.18 -22.16 -4.96
CA LYS A 164 -14.45 -22.86 -5.16
C LYS A 164 -14.81 -23.03 -6.64
N ARG A 165 -14.72 -21.95 -7.42
CA ARG A 165 -15.19 -21.92 -8.80
C ARG A 165 -14.27 -22.70 -9.75
N LYS A 166 -12.94 -22.57 -9.59
CA LYS A 166 -11.96 -23.10 -10.53
C LYS A 166 -11.26 -24.38 -10.05
N LEU A 167 -11.15 -24.57 -8.72
CA LEU A 167 -10.40 -25.69 -8.15
C LEU A 167 -11.29 -26.68 -7.40
N ALA A 168 -12.59 -26.44 -7.35
CA ALA A 168 -13.59 -27.25 -6.64
C ALA A 168 -13.26 -27.46 -5.14
N VAL A 169 -12.56 -26.51 -4.50
CA VAL A 169 -12.16 -26.57 -3.09
C VAL A 169 -13.39 -26.45 -2.18
N LYS A 170 -13.51 -27.36 -1.22
CA LYS A 170 -14.55 -27.39 -0.19
C LYS A 170 -13.95 -27.33 1.21
N LYS A 171 -12.71 -27.83 1.40
CA LYS A 171 -12.01 -27.89 2.66
C LYS A 171 -10.66 -27.19 2.56
N ILE A 172 -10.37 -26.32 3.50
CA ILE A 172 -9.07 -25.63 3.58
C ILE A 172 -8.42 -25.87 4.94
N ALA A 173 -7.10 -25.76 4.97
CA ALA A 173 -6.35 -25.67 6.21
C ALA A 173 -5.40 -24.48 6.15
N PHE A 174 -5.23 -23.77 7.26
CA PHE A 174 -4.34 -22.62 7.33
C PHE A 174 -2.94 -23.02 7.78
N MET A 175 -1.93 -22.44 7.11
CA MET A 175 -0.56 -22.33 7.55
C MET A 175 -0.19 -20.84 7.55
N HIS A 176 0.07 -20.25 8.71
CA HIS A 176 0.22 -18.80 8.78
C HIS A 176 1.37 -18.35 9.68
N ASP A 177 1.90 -17.14 9.43
CA ASP A 177 2.83 -16.47 10.34
C ASP A 177 2.23 -16.38 11.75
N ALA A 178 3.05 -16.60 12.78
CA ALA A 178 2.64 -16.43 14.18
C ALA A 178 2.55 -14.94 14.59
N ASN A 179 2.93 -14.02 13.70
CA ASN A 179 2.80 -12.59 13.93
C ASN A 179 1.34 -12.12 13.77
N PHE A 180 1.09 -10.82 14.02
CA PHE A 180 -0.25 -10.27 13.97
C PHE A 180 -0.90 -10.40 12.57
N PHE A 181 -0.15 -10.19 11.48
CA PHE A 181 -0.66 -10.34 10.12
C PHE A 181 -1.18 -11.75 9.84
N GLY A 182 -0.36 -12.76 10.16
CA GLY A 182 -0.73 -14.15 9.95
C GLY A 182 -1.95 -14.56 10.78
N THR A 183 -1.94 -14.21 12.07
CA THR A 183 -3.01 -14.59 13.01
C THR A 183 -4.33 -13.89 12.68
N SER A 184 -4.33 -12.57 12.48
CA SER A 184 -5.56 -11.82 12.17
C SER A 184 -6.12 -12.22 10.79
N GLY A 185 -5.26 -12.42 9.79
CA GLY A 185 -5.68 -12.86 8.47
C GLY A 185 -6.31 -14.26 8.50
N ALA A 186 -5.72 -15.20 9.24
CA ALA A 186 -6.31 -16.53 9.41
C ALA A 186 -7.68 -16.47 10.10
N GLU A 187 -7.87 -15.60 11.13
CA GLU A 187 -9.18 -15.37 11.76
C GLU A 187 -10.20 -14.81 10.76
N ILE A 188 -9.85 -13.73 10.06
CA ILE A 188 -10.75 -13.03 9.12
C ILE A 188 -11.15 -13.95 7.97
N VAL A 189 -10.17 -14.64 7.36
CA VAL A 189 -10.46 -15.55 6.24
C VAL A 189 -11.21 -16.80 6.69
N THR A 190 -11.06 -17.23 7.95
CA THR A 190 -11.91 -18.27 8.55
C THR A 190 -13.38 -17.82 8.62
N ASP A 191 -13.64 -16.57 9.00
CA ASP A 191 -15.00 -16.04 9.03
C ASP A 191 -15.56 -15.88 7.60
N VAL A 192 -14.75 -15.45 6.64
CA VAL A 192 -15.12 -15.45 5.22
C VAL A 192 -15.46 -16.88 4.74
N ALA A 193 -14.64 -17.88 5.09
CA ALA A 193 -14.85 -19.29 4.71
C ALA A 193 -16.23 -19.79 5.18
N LYS A 194 -16.62 -19.47 6.43
CA LYS A 194 -17.95 -19.80 6.97
C LYS A 194 -19.08 -19.22 6.12
N THR A 195 -18.96 -17.93 5.71
CA THR A 195 -19.99 -17.29 4.87
C THR A 195 -20.07 -17.90 3.47
N MET A 196 -18.99 -18.50 3.01
CA MET A 196 -18.88 -19.11 1.69
C MET A 196 -19.09 -20.64 1.71
N SER A 197 -19.44 -21.24 2.84
CA SER A 197 -19.59 -22.69 3.01
C SER A 197 -18.32 -23.46 2.57
N VAL A 198 -17.17 -23.02 3.08
CA VAL A 198 -15.87 -23.68 2.95
C VAL A 198 -15.45 -24.12 4.35
N ASP A 199 -15.19 -25.41 4.53
CA ASP A 199 -14.81 -25.97 5.83
C ASP A 199 -13.34 -25.66 6.14
N VAL A 200 -13.06 -25.17 7.34
CA VAL A 200 -11.69 -25.01 7.86
C VAL A 200 -11.36 -26.24 8.70
N VAL A 201 -10.46 -27.12 8.20
CA VAL A 201 -10.15 -28.42 8.82
C VAL A 201 -8.82 -28.42 9.57
N GLY A 202 -8.05 -27.35 9.56
CA GLY A 202 -6.79 -27.20 10.29
C GLY A 202 -6.31 -25.77 10.33
N ASN A 203 -5.56 -25.42 11.38
CA ASN A 203 -4.97 -24.10 11.54
C ASN A 203 -3.68 -24.22 12.35
N GLU A 204 -2.52 -23.98 11.72
CA GLU A 204 -1.20 -24.07 12.31
C GLU A 204 -0.40 -22.80 12.04
N ALA A 205 0.26 -22.30 13.07
CA ALA A 205 1.14 -21.14 12.98
C ALA A 205 2.61 -21.56 12.89
N TYR A 206 3.44 -20.73 12.24
CA TYR A 206 4.90 -20.85 12.23
C TYR A 206 5.56 -19.54 12.66
N ALA A 207 6.66 -19.64 13.42
CA ALA A 207 7.45 -18.46 13.75
C ALA A 207 8.25 -17.98 12.53
N GLY A 208 8.44 -16.65 12.41
CA GLY A 208 9.10 -16.05 11.27
C GLY A 208 10.59 -16.45 11.09
N ASP A 209 11.22 -16.91 12.17
CA ASP A 209 12.61 -17.43 12.22
C ASP A 209 12.69 -18.96 12.25
N ALA A 210 11.56 -19.66 12.14
CA ALA A 210 11.54 -21.13 12.14
C ALA A 210 12.26 -21.69 10.90
N THR A 211 12.97 -22.79 11.12
CA THR A 211 13.68 -23.54 10.06
C THR A 211 13.08 -24.93 9.80
N ASP A 212 12.23 -25.42 10.72
CA ASP A 212 11.48 -26.67 10.58
C ASP A 212 9.98 -26.41 10.73
N PHE A 213 9.22 -26.81 9.74
CA PHE A 213 7.77 -26.67 9.65
C PHE A 213 7.06 -28.04 9.62
N THR A 214 7.84 -29.12 9.76
CA THR A 214 7.37 -30.50 9.56
C THR A 214 6.20 -30.85 10.48
N PRO A 215 6.21 -30.58 11.80
CA PRO A 215 5.11 -30.97 12.68
C PRO A 215 3.77 -30.33 12.31
N GLN A 216 3.79 -29.02 11.98
CA GLN A 216 2.60 -28.28 11.59
C GLN A 216 2.04 -28.79 10.25
N ILE A 217 2.92 -28.96 9.25
CA ILE A 217 2.50 -29.39 7.91
C ILE A 217 1.93 -30.81 7.95
N GLN A 218 2.52 -31.73 8.73
CA GLN A 218 2.00 -33.09 8.87
C GLN A 218 0.58 -33.09 9.47
N LYS A 219 0.29 -32.26 10.46
CA LYS A 219 -1.07 -32.12 11.02
C LYS A 219 -2.05 -31.61 9.97
N LEU A 220 -1.65 -30.60 9.17
CA LEU A 220 -2.50 -30.06 8.10
C LEU A 220 -2.76 -31.13 7.02
N ILE A 221 -1.75 -31.89 6.60
CA ILE A 221 -1.91 -32.98 5.62
C ILE A 221 -2.83 -34.08 6.14
N ALA A 222 -2.68 -34.44 7.41
CA ALA A 222 -3.53 -35.47 8.06
C ALA A 222 -5.01 -35.05 8.09
N ALA A 223 -5.33 -33.78 8.18
CA ALA A 223 -6.70 -33.23 8.09
C ALA A 223 -7.28 -33.31 6.67
N ASN A 224 -6.50 -33.71 5.68
CA ASN A 224 -6.88 -33.90 4.27
C ASN A 224 -7.63 -32.70 3.66
N PRO A 225 -7.08 -31.47 3.68
CA PRO A 225 -7.67 -30.32 3.03
C PRO A 225 -7.61 -30.45 1.50
N ASP A 226 -8.51 -29.77 0.79
CA ASP A 226 -8.45 -29.63 -0.66
C ASP A 226 -7.43 -28.58 -1.09
N ALA A 227 -7.16 -27.59 -0.23
CA ALA A 227 -6.10 -26.60 -0.39
C ALA A 227 -5.53 -26.17 0.97
N ILE A 228 -4.23 -25.83 1.00
CA ILE A 228 -3.61 -25.12 2.13
C ILE A 228 -3.64 -23.62 1.84
N VAL A 229 -4.16 -22.82 2.77
CA VAL A 229 -4.08 -21.37 2.74
C VAL A 229 -2.83 -20.92 3.48
N LEU A 230 -1.89 -20.33 2.76
CA LEU A 230 -0.62 -19.81 3.29
C LEU A 230 -0.77 -18.30 3.51
N TRP A 231 -0.90 -17.89 4.78
CA TRP A 231 -1.08 -16.47 5.12
C TRP A 231 0.16 -15.94 5.83
N GLY A 232 0.98 -15.24 5.07
CA GLY A 232 2.26 -14.72 5.55
C GLY A 232 2.88 -13.78 4.54
N ALA A 233 3.95 -13.11 4.97
CA ALA A 233 4.69 -12.16 4.15
C ALA A 233 6.20 -12.40 4.27
N THR A 234 6.98 -11.69 3.44
CA THR A 234 8.44 -11.79 3.37
C THR A 234 8.94 -13.10 2.71
N THR A 235 10.05 -13.65 3.19
CA THR A 235 10.70 -14.82 2.58
C THR A 235 10.34 -16.15 3.23
N THR A 236 9.88 -16.15 4.50
CA THR A 236 9.55 -17.38 5.24
C THR A 236 8.44 -18.20 4.56
N PRO A 237 7.35 -17.60 4.02
CA PRO A 237 6.35 -18.34 3.25
C PRO A 237 6.92 -19.17 2.08
N ALA A 238 8.01 -18.71 1.47
CA ALA A 238 8.65 -19.50 0.39
C ALA A 238 9.33 -20.76 0.91
N LEU A 239 9.94 -20.71 2.11
CA LEU A 239 10.50 -21.88 2.78
C LEU A 239 9.39 -22.85 3.22
N VAL A 240 8.31 -22.32 3.76
CA VAL A 240 7.10 -23.10 4.11
C VAL A 240 6.54 -23.81 2.87
N THR A 241 6.44 -23.13 1.74
CA THR A 241 6.01 -23.69 0.45
C THR A 241 6.88 -24.88 0.04
N LYS A 242 8.21 -24.74 0.14
CA LYS A 242 9.15 -25.85 -0.13
C LYS A 242 8.90 -27.03 0.79
N ALA A 243 8.76 -26.79 2.09
CA ALA A 243 8.50 -27.84 3.08
C ALA A 243 7.17 -28.57 2.81
N ILE A 244 6.10 -27.84 2.49
CA ILE A 244 4.80 -28.42 2.12
C ILE A 244 4.95 -29.38 0.94
N ARG A 245 5.68 -29.00 -0.12
CA ARG A 245 5.92 -29.84 -1.30
C ARG A 245 6.84 -31.03 -1.00
N THR A 246 7.90 -30.81 -0.20
CA THR A 246 8.82 -31.87 0.23
C THR A 246 8.12 -32.96 1.04
N LEU A 247 7.12 -32.59 1.85
CA LEU A 247 6.30 -33.52 2.63
C LEU A 247 5.17 -34.19 1.80
N GLY A 248 5.17 -34.01 0.47
CA GLY A 248 4.30 -34.70 -0.46
C GLY A 248 2.92 -34.09 -0.68
N TYR A 249 2.63 -32.91 -0.19
CA TYR A 249 1.36 -32.25 -0.48
C TYR A 249 1.37 -31.65 -1.89
N THR A 250 0.56 -32.21 -2.79
CA THR A 250 0.52 -31.86 -4.22
C THR A 250 -0.70 -31.01 -4.62
N LYS A 251 -1.68 -30.87 -3.71
CA LYS A 251 -2.90 -30.07 -3.95
C LYS A 251 -2.58 -28.56 -3.94
N PRO A 252 -3.54 -27.69 -4.33
CA PRO A 252 -3.33 -26.24 -4.40
C PRO A 252 -2.86 -25.62 -3.08
N ILE A 253 -1.99 -24.60 -3.20
CA ILE A 253 -1.67 -23.67 -2.13
C ILE A 253 -2.26 -22.32 -2.52
N LEU A 254 -3.11 -21.76 -1.66
CA LEU A 254 -3.70 -20.43 -1.80
C LEU A 254 -2.91 -19.48 -0.91
N ALA A 255 -2.47 -18.33 -1.40
CA ALA A 255 -1.62 -17.45 -0.61
C ALA A 255 -2.15 -16.00 -0.58
N SER A 256 -1.90 -15.30 0.53
CA SER A 256 -2.14 -13.86 0.65
C SER A 256 -1.25 -13.05 -0.31
N GLY A 257 -1.56 -11.78 -0.52
CA GLY A 257 -0.74 -10.84 -1.30
C GLY A 257 0.68 -10.62 -0.74
N GLY A 258 0.94 -11.03 0.48
CA GLY A 258 2.26 -10.95 1.11
C GLY A 258 3.37 -11.77 0.41
N VAL A 259 3.01 -12.66 -0.51
CA VAL A 259 3.96 -13.44 -1.32
C VAL A 259 4.25 -12.83 -2.69
N ASP A 260 3.57 -11.75 -3.09
CA ASP A 260 3.76 -11.10 -4.40
C ASP A 260 5.11 -10.38 -4.47
N SER A 261 6.17 -11.16 -4.62
CA SER A 261 7.53 -10.65 -4.80
C SER A 261 8.40 -11.61 -5.62
N GLU A 262 9.40 -11.08 -6.33
CA GLU A 262 10.40 -11.89 -7.02
C GLU A 262 11.25 -12.70 -6.03
N ALA A 263 11.52 -12.15 -4.84
CA ALA A 263 12.27 -12.83 -3.80
C ALA A 263 11.58 -14.13 -3.37
N PHE A 264 10.25 -14.11 -3.21
CA PHE A 264 9.47 -15.31 -2.94
C PHE A 264 9.68 -16.37 -4.04
N LEU A 265 9.48 -16.00 -5.31
CA LEU A 265 9.59 -16.94 -6.43
C LEU A 265 11.01 -17.50 -6.57
N LYS A 266 12.04 -16.68 -6.37
CA LYS A 266 13.44 -17.11 -6.40
C LYS A 266 13.74 -18.14 -5.31
N ILE A 267 13.19 -17.98 -4.11
CA ILE A 267 13.39 -18.89 -2.98
C ILE A 267 12.54 -20.16 -3.15
N ALA A 268 11.25 -20.03 -3.44
CA ALA A 268 10.34 -21.16 -3.58
C ALA A 268 10.69 -22.05 -4.78
N GLY A 269 11.15 -21.44 -5.89
CA GLY A 269 11.51 -22.13 -7.11
C GLY A 269 10.39 -23.04 -7.63
N PRO A 270 10.69 -24.29 -8.05
CA PRO A 270 9.68 -25.22 -8.56
C PRO A 270 8.57 -25.57 -7.54
N ALA A 271 8.81 -25.39 -6.24
CA ALA A 271 7.80 -25.66 -5.22
C ALA A 271 6.59 -24.71 -5.29
N ALA A 272 6.74 -23.55 -5.95
CA ALA A 272 5.64 -22.63 -6.18
C ALA A 272 4.61 -23.16 -7.20
N ALA A 273 4.89 -24.22 -7.95
CA ALA A 273 3.93 -24.79 -8.89
C ALA A 273 2.62 -25.18 -8.19
N GLY A 274 1.48 -24.80 -8.81
CA GLY A 274 0.14 -25.04 -8.24
C GLY A 274 -0.21 -24.10 -7.08
N MET A 275 0.50 -22.97 -6.94
CA MET A 275 0.10 -21.88 -6.07
C MET A 275 -0.81 -20.90 -6.78
N TYR A 276 -1.67 -20.26 -6.00
CA TYR A 276 -2.53 -19.15 -6.39
C TYR A 276 -2.45 -18.10 -5.30
N ALA A 277 -2.12 -16.87 -5.65
CA ALA A 277 -1.99 -15.80 -4.67
C ALA A 277 -2.92 -14.63 -5.00
N ALA A 278 -3.25 -13.84 -3.99
CA ALA A 278 -3.87 -12.54 -4.18
C ALA A 278 -2.81 -11.52 -4.61
N GLY A 279 -3.11 -10.67 -5.59
CA GLY A 279 -2.26 -9.58 -6.02
C GLY A 279 -3.09 -8.39 -6.45
N ASN A 280 -2.50 -7.20 -6.45
CA ASN A 280 -3.16 -5.98 -6.91
C ASN A 280 -2.62 -5.51 -8.28
N VAL A 281 -1.74 -6.31 -8.89
CA VAL A 281 -1.18 -6.04 -10.23
C VAL A 281 -1.74 -7.05 -11.22
N SER A 282 -2.64 -6.61 -12.11
CA SER A 282 -3.01 -7.39 -13.29
C SER A 282 -1.94 -7.21 -14.36
N LYS A 283 -1.43 -8.32 -14.87
CA LYS A 283 -0.45 -8.32 -15.97
C LYS A 283 -1.12 -8.46 -17.35
N ALA A 284 -2.30 -9.10 -17.38
CA ALA A 284 -3.04 -9.31 -18.63
C ALA A 284 -3.99 -8.15 -18.98
N HIS A 285 -4.59 -7.54 -17.97
CA HIS A 285 -5.63 -6.52 -18.15
C HIS A 285 -5.46 -5.34 -17.18
N PRO A 286 -4.31 -4.64 -17.19
CA PRO A 286 -4.14 -3.48 -16.34
C PRO A 286 -5.13 -2.38 -16.75
N GLY A 287 -5.75 -1.72 -15.78
CA GLY A 287 -6.47 -0.48 -16.03
C GLY A 287 -5.49 0.62 -16.50
N ALA A 288 -5.99 1.63 -17.24
CA ALA A 288 -5.12 2.67 -17.81
C ALA A 288 -4.22 3.36 -16.79
N THR A 289 -4.71 3.61 -15.57
CA THR A 289 -3.92 4.22 -14.49
C THR A 289 -2.83 3.27 -13.99
N GLN A 290 -3.14 1.99 -13.85
CA GLN A 290 -2.18 0.96 -13.46
C GLN A 290 -1.08 0.81 -14.53
N GLU A 291 -1.47 0.70 -15.82
CA GLU A 291 -0.53 0.58 -16.94
C GLU A 291 0.43 1.78 -17.01
N ALA A 292 -0.10 2.99 -16.86
CA ALA A 292 0.71 4.20 -16.85
C ALA A 292 1.73 4.20 -15.70
N PHE A 293 1.31 3.82 -14.49
CA PHE A 293 2.21 3.71 -13.34
C PHE A 293 3.28 2.62 -13.54
N VAL A 294 2.88 1.42 -13.97
CA VAL A 294 3.81 0.31 -14.20
C VAL A 294 4.88 0.72 -15.22
N LYS A 295 4.46 1.29 -16.37
CA LYS A 295 5.38 1.79 -17.39
C LYS A 295 6.35 2.85 -16.85
N LEU A 296 5.84 3.78 -16.05
CA LEU A 296 6.65 4.84 -15.45
C LEU A 296 7.65 4.26 -14.44
N TYR A 297 7.19 3.42 -13.52
CA TYR A 297 8.00 2.81 -12.46
C TYR A 297 9.11 1.92 -13.05
N GLU A 298 8.77 1.02 -13.97
CA GLU A 298 9.72 0.13 -14.65
C GLU A 298 10.67 0.90 -15.58
N GLY A 299 10.16 2.01 -16.16
CA GLY A 299 10.98 2.93 -16.95
C GLY A 299 12.10 3.60 -16.16
N VAL A 300 11.83 3.97 -14.91
CA VAL A 300 12.78 4.64 -14.01
C VAL A 300 13.68 3.63 -13.31
N TYR A 301 13.11 2.62 -12.66
CA TYR A 301 13.84 1.75 -11.74
C TYR A 301 14.39 0.48 -12.39
N LYS A 302 13.94 0.10 -13.59
CA LYS A 302 14.34 -1.11 -14.32
C LYS A 302 14.08 -2.42 -13.55
N ILE A 303 13.07 -2.41 -12.68
CA ILE A 303 12.58 -3.56 -11.93
C ILE A 303 11.06 -3.62 -12.06
N PRO A 304 10.42 -4.79 -11.97
CA PRO A 304 8.97 -4.93 -12.05
C PRO A 304 8.24 -4.14 -10.97
N ALA A 305 7.13 -3.52 -11.34
CA ALA A 305 6.20 -2.95 -10.38
C ALA A 305 5.43 -4.09 -9.68
N VAL A 306 5.49 -4.11 -8.36
CA VAL A 306 4.78 -5.08 -7.51
C VAL A 306 3.72 -4.37 -6.67
N THR A 307 2.82 -5.14 -6.06
CA THR A 307 1.72 -4.64 -5.19
C THR A 307 2.19 -3.57 -4.21
N PHE A 308 3.34 -3.74 -3.58
CA PHE A 308 3.89 -2.79 -2.60
C PHE A 308 4.19 -1.40 -3.20
N ALA A 309 4.60 -1.34 -4.46
CA ALA A 309 4.81 -0.06 -5.15
C ALA A 309 3.47 0.63 -5.45
N LEU A 310 2.46 -0.14 -5.90
CA LEU A 310 1.13 0.41 -6.19
C LEU A 310 0.46 1.00 -4.95
N GLN A 311 0.52 0.31 -3.83
CA GLN A 311 -0.04 0.78 -2.55
C GLN A 311 0.50 2.15 -2.15
N ALA A 312 1.82 2.31 -2.18
CA ALA A 312 2.47 3.56 -1.80
C ALA A 312 2.15 4.71 -2.78
N TRP A 313 2.11 4.40 -4.07
CA TRP A 313 1.67 5.35 -5.09
C TRP A 313 0.22 5.78 -4.85
N ASP A 314 -0.70 4.84 -4.63
CA ASP A 314 -2.12 5.12 -4.40
C ASP A 314 -2.33 5.92 -3.12
N ALA A 315 -1.58 5.64 -2.04
CA ALA A 315 -1.60 6.42 -0.82
C ALA A 315 -1.24 7.90 -1.07
N SER A 316 -0.25 8.16 -1.94
CA SER A 316 0.11 9.52 -2.35
C SER A 316 -1.03 10.24 -3.08
N LEU A 317 -1.72 9.52 -3.98
CA LEU A 317 -2.88 10.05 -4.72
C LEU A 317 -4.06 10.33 -3.78
N ILE A 318 -4.31 9.46 -2.80
CA ILE A 318 -5.38 9.64 -1.80
C ILE A 318 -5.14 10.91 -0.98
N ILE A 319 -3.91 11.12 -0.49
CA ILE A 319 -3.57 12.32 0.28
C ILE A 319 -3.65 13.57 -0.60
N ALA A 320 -3.10 13.52 -1.82
CA ALA A 320 -3.16 14.64 -2.77
C ALA A 320 -4.62 15.02 -3.10
N ALA A 321 -5.49 14.04 -3.31
CA ALA A 321 -6.93 14.26 -3.56
C ALA A 321 -7.62 14.91 -2.35
N ALA A 322 -7.31 14.45 -1.12
CA ALA A 322 -7.87 15.03 0.11
C ALA A 322 -7.42 16.47 0.32
N VAL A 323 -6.13 16.78 0.13
CA VAL A 323 -5.61 18.14 0.21
C VAL A 323 -6.26 19.03 -0.86
N LYS A 324 -6.34 18.55 -2.09
CA LYS A 324 -6.99 19.28 -3.20
C LYS A 324 -8.48 19.52 -2.90
N GLY A 325 -9.19 18.52 -2.45
CA GLY A 325 -10.63 18.57 -2.20
C GLY A 325 -11.03 19.39 -0.98
N THR A 326 -10.11 19.61 -0.04
CA THR A 326 -10.30 20.49 1.12
C THR A 326 -9.89 21.96 0.84
N GLY A 327 -9.43 22.27 -0.38
CA GLY A 327 -8.94 23.59 -0.74
C GLY A 327 -7.55 23.90 -0.16
N GLY A 328 -6.72 22.89 0.04
CA GLY A 328 -5.34 23.04 0.51
C GLY A 328 -5.12 22.90 2.01
N LYS A 329 -6.15 22.46 2.77
CA LYS A 329 -5.98 22.13 4.20
C LYS A 329 -5.01 20.97 4.37
N THR A 330 -4.29 20.98 5.49
CA THR A 330 -3.28 19.97 5.84
C THR A 330 -3.49 19.42 7.26
N ASP A 331 -4.60 19.71 7.91
CA ASP A 331 -4.94 19.09 9.19
C ASP A 331 -5.63 17.73 8.98
N GLY A 332 -5.21 16.73 9.75
CA GLY A 332 -5.62 15.35 9.54
C GLY A 332 -7.14 15.13 9.64
N ARG A 333 -7.83 15.86 10.52
CA ARG A 333 -9.29 15.70 10.70
C ARG A 333 -10.08 16.25 9.51
N SER A 334 -9.67 17.39 8.94
CA SER A 334 -10.29 17.93 7.73
C SER A 334 -10.08 17.02 6.53
N LEU A 335 -8.87 16.46 6.38
CA LEU A 335 -8.55 15.52 5.30
C LEU A 335 -9.39 14.24 5.44
N ALA A 336 -9.44 13.65 6.63
CA ALA A 336 -10.25 12.45 6.91
C ALA A 336 -11.74 12.67 6.63
N ALA A 337 -12.30 13.78 7.13
CA ALA A 337 -13.71 14.12 6.90
C ALA A 337 -14.03 14.35 5.41
N TRP A 338 -13.06 14.77 4.60
CA TRP A 338 -13.24 14.86 3.15
C TRP A 338 -13.23 13.47 2.49
N LEU A 339 -12.34 12.58 2.91
CA LEU A 339 -12.29 11.20 2.39
C LEU A 339 -13.61 10.47 2.68
N GLU A 340 -14.18 10.61 3.87
CA GLU A 340 -15.47 9.99 4.25
C GLU A 340 -16.68 10.45 3.39
N LYS A 341 -16.55 11.51 2.58
CA LYS A 341 -17.62 11.95 1.65
C LYS A 341 -17.80 11.01 0.47
N GLY A 342 -16.92 10.05 0.27
CA GLY A 342 -17.00 9.06 -0.79
C GLY A 342 -16.78 9.62 -2.20
N VAL A 343 -16.04 10.73 -2.32
CA VAL A 343 -15.63 11.22 -3.64
C VAL A 343 -14.73 10.17 -4.28
N PRO A 344 -15.05 9.69 -5.49
CA PRO A 344 -14.25 8.66 -6.14
C PRO A 344 -12.82 9.14 -6.40
N ILE A 345 -11.83 8.35 -6.02
CA ILE A 345 -10.40 8.59 -6.28
C ILE A 345 -9.91 7.46 -7.17
N THR A 346 -9.69 7.76 -8.46
CA THR A 346 -9.11 6.80 -9.39
C THR A 346 -7.63 6.63 -9.09
N ALA A 347 -7.22 5.41 -8.80
CA ALA A 347 -5.86 5.05 -8.46
C ALA A 347 -5.41 3.83 -9.27
N THR A 348 -4.27 3.22 -8.95
CA THR A 348 -3.71 2.14 -9.77
C THR A 348 -4.39 0.80 -9.50
N GLN A 349 -4.78 0.54 -8.25
CA GLN A 349 -5.40 -0.72 -7.86
C GLN A 349 -6.90 -0.73 -8.12
N SER A 350 -7.57 0.40 -7.92
CA SER A 350 -9.01 0.52 -8.10
C SER A 350 -9.47 1.99 -8.03
N VAL A 351 -10.78 2.18 -7.97
CA VAL A 351 -11.40 3.45 -7.58
C VAL A 351 -11.76 3.39 -6.11
N PHE A 352 -11.05 4.15 -5.27
CA PHE A 352 -11.36 4.24 -3.85
C PHE A 352 -12.61 5.10 -3.61
N LYS A 353 -13.52 4.59 -2.79
CA LYS A 353 -14.74 5.27 -2.37
C LYS A 353 -14.94 5.11 -0.87
N PHE A 354 -14.26 5.92 -0.09
CA PHE A 354 -14.31 5.84 1.37
C PHE A 354 -15.64 6.34 1.93
N SER A 355 -16.03 5.83 3.09
CA SER A 355 -17.17 6.32 3.84
C SER A 355 -16.90 6.25 5.34
N ALA A 356 -17.72 6.87 6.17
CA ALA A 356 -17.58 6.81 7.64
C ALA A 356 -17.66 5.37 8.22
N ALA A 357 -18.18 4.41 7.45
CA ALA A 357 -18.30 3.00 7.85
C ALA A 357 -17.23 2.10 7.20
N ASP A 358 -16.62 2.57 6.11
CA ASP A 358 -15.66 1.82 5.30
C ASP A 358 -14.48 2.71 4.91
N HIS A 359 -13.36 2.52 5.58
CA HIS A 359 -12.09 3.21 5.33
C HIS A 359 -11.14 2.42 4.41
N ASN A 360 -11.59 1.30 3.83
CA ASN A 360 -10.91 0.63 2.73
C ASN A 360 -11.38 1.18 1.37
N GLY A 361 -12.69 1.33 1.21
CA GLY A 361 -13.29 1.97 0.03
C GLY A 361 -13.06 1.24 -1.29
N GLN A 362 -12.55 0.02 -1.29
CA GLN A 362 -12.31 -0.81 -2.46
C GLN A 362 -13.36 -1.92 -2.60
N THR A 363 -13.42 -2.53 -3.79
CA THR A 363 -14.26 -3.70 -4.06
C THR A 363 -13.38 -4.92 -4.37
N ILE A 364 -13.99 -6.09 -4.47
CA ILE A 364 -13.28 -7.34 -4.79
C ILE A 364 -12.50 -7.26 -6.12
N ASP A 365 -12.88 -6.37 -7.03
CA ASP A 365 -12.21 -6.17 -8.32
C ASP A 365 -10.79 -5.59 -8.17
N ALA A 366 -10.44 -5.08 -6.98
CA ALA A 366 -9.07 -4.68 -6.67
C ALA A 366 -8.12 -5.87 -6.46
N VAL A 367 -8.66 -7.09 -6.29
CA VAL A 367 -7.85 -8.29 -6.07
C VAL A 367 -7.82 -9.15 -7.33
N HIS A 368 -6.63 -9.34 -7.87
CA HIS A 368 -6.35 -10.22 -9.00
C HIS A 368 -5.75 -11.53 -8.51
N MET A 369 -6.24 -12.64 -9.03
CA MET A 369 -5.60 -13.93 -8.75
C MET A 369 -4.37 -14.09 -9.64
N ILE A 370 -3.23 -14.37 -9.04
CA ILE A 370 -1.95 -14.55 -9.73
C ILE A 370 -1.39 -15.94 -9.49
N VAL A 371 -0.63 -16.44 -10.47
CA VAL A 371 0.05 -17.75 -10.44
C VAL A 371 1.50 -17.61 -10.86
N PRO A 372 2.41 -18.45 -10.36
CA PRO A 372 3.79 -18.44 -10.80
C PRO A 372 3.94 -19.13 -12.15
N GLN A 373 4.60 -18.47 -13.09
CA GLN A 373 4.98 -19.03 -14.38
C GLN A 373 6.35 -18.51 -14.81
N ASN A 374 7.27 -19.40 -15.15
CA ASN A 374 8.62 -19.06 -15.64
C ASN A 374 9.40 -18.08 -14.73
N GLY A 375 9.23 -18.19 -13.40
CA GLY A 375 9.90 -17.32 -12.43
C GLY A 375 9.27 -15.95 -12.22
N ALA A 376 8.10 -15.69 -12.80
CA ALA A 376 7.34 -14.46 -12.62
C ALA A 376 5.90 -14.76 -12.15
N TRP A 377 5.27 -13.80 -11.50
CA TRP A 377 3.83 -13.82 -11.27
C TRP A 377 3.10 -13.36 -12.52
N ILE A 378 2.08 -14.11 -12.93
CA ILE A 378 1.16 -13.76 -14.03
C ILE A 378 -0.28 -13.91 -13.56
N ASP A 379 -1.21 -13.34 -14.28
CA ASP A 379 -2.64 -13.50 -13.96
C ASP A 379 -3.04 -14.98 -14.05
N ALA A 380 -3.81 -15.44 -13.08
CA ALA A 380 -4.37 -16.78 -13.10
C ALA A 380 -5.42 -16.93 -14.23
N PRO A 381 -5.58 -18.11 -14.82
CA PRO A 381 -6.62 -18.35 -15.81
C PRO A 381 -8.02 -18.02 -15.30
N VAL A 382 -8.79 -17.25 -16.08
CA VAL A 382 -10.15 -16.79 -15.73
C VAL A 382 -11.17 -17.91 -15.77
#